data_44f2cb35d2afc34c4283e8378d40f2cd
#
_entry.id   44f2cb35d2afc34c4283e8378d40f2cd
#
_cell.length_a   1.000
_cell.length_b   1.000
_cell.length_c   1.000
_cell.angle_alpha   90.00
_cell.angle_beta   90.00
_cell.angle_gamma   90.00
#
_symmetry.space_group_name_H-M   'P 1'
#
loop_
_entity.id
_entity.type
_entity.pdbx_description
1 polymer ?
#
loop_
_entity_poly.entity_id
_entity_poly.type
_entity_poly.pdbx_seq_one_letter_code
_entity_poly.pdbx_strand_id
1 'polypeptide(L)'
;SRSAVAAGQWWRLATCHFTHWSPEHLFWDCASFSGLGILCECCLFDSRRTPATCRLSWRRGTWVIIAGIAVSICLVAAGVHFFAPGIETYRGLSGTCVALFALVDGIYILRASTQQDTMTLGAALTCAGALGAKLAFEASTQQTLFDSTAGRLYVLVPIAHIAGAAAGIIVLWLACGKRGLERQNISLAK
;
A
#
# COMPACT_ATOMS: atom_id res chain seq x y z
N SER A 1 6.30 20.74 -4.49
CA SER A 1 7.73 20.82 -4.83
C SER A 1 8.58 20.81 -3.56
N ARG A 2 9.81 20.38 -3.67
CA ARG A 2 10.80 20.33 -2.57
C ARG A 2 11.16 21.74 -2.09
N SER A 3 11.35 22.66 -3.00
CA SER A 3 11.62 24.08 -2.70
C SER A 3 10.51 24.73 -1.87
N ALA A 4 9.24 24.43 -2.20
CA ALA A 4 8.10 24.94 -1.44
C ALA A 4 8.02 24.34 -0.02
N VAL A 5 8.37 23.04 0.15
CA VAL A 5 8.45 22.41 1.48
C VAL A 5 9.57 23.06 2.30
N ALA A 6 10.74 23.31 1.70
CA ALA A 6 11.82 24.02 2.35
C ALA A 6 11.44 25.46 2.75
N ALA A 7 10.55 26.10 2.00
CA ALA A 7 9.94 27.39 2.33
C ALA A 7 8.80 27.32 3.36
N GLY A 8 8.63 26.18 4.06
CA GLY A 8 7.66 26.03 5.14
C GLY A 8 6.28 25.53 4.72
N GLN A 9 6.05 25.14 3.46
CA GLN A 9 4.76 24.64 3.00
C GLN A 9 4.62 23.13 3.22
N TRP A 10 4.70 22.69 4.49
CA TRP A 10 4.73 21.28 4.91
C TRP A 10 3.51 20.45 4.49
N TRP A 11 2.33 21.07 4.36
CA TRP A 11 1.11 20.42 3.89
C TRP A 11 1.27 19.78 2.49
N ARG A 12 2.23 20.26 1.69
CA ARG A 12 2.52 19.69 0.37
C ARG A 12 3.05 18.26 0.42
N LEU A 13 3.60 17.82 1.55
CA LEU A 13 3.99 16.43 1.76
C LEU A 13 2.79 15.49 1.74
N ALA A 14 1.63 15.96 2.18
CA ALA A 14 0.38 15.20 2.11
C ALA A 14 -0.41 15.49 0.82
N THR A 15 -0.54 16.76 0.44
CA THR A 15 -1.41 17.14 -0.69
C THR A 15 -0.85 16.77 -2.06
N CYS A 16 0.46 16.49 -2.18
CA CYS A 16 1.05 16.01 -3.44
C CYS A 16 0.46 14.68 -3.93
N HIS A 17 -0.03 13.85 -3.03
CA HIS A 17 -0.69 12.59 -3.37
C HIS A 17 -2.02 12.78 -4.10
N PHE A 18 -2.68 13.93 -3.93
CA PHE A 18 -3.96 14.25 -4.56
C PHE A 18 -3.81 15.10 -5.83
N THR A 19 -2.58 15.36 -6.26
CA THR A 19 -2.28 16.09 -7.49
C THR A 19 -1.70 15.13 -8.53
N HIS A 20 -2.05 15.32 -9.82
CA HIS A 20 -1.65 14.43 -10.90
C HIS A 20 -1.05 15.21 -12.06
N TRP A 21 -0.26 14.51 -12.87
CA TRP A 21 0.41 15.09 -14.04
C TRP A 21 -0.51 15.19 -15.26
N SER A 22 -1.49 14.28 -15.38
CA SER A 22 -2.44 14.23 -16.49
C SER A 22 -3.79 13.69 -16.03
N PRO A 23 -4.88 13.95 -16.78
CA PRO A 23 -6.19 13.35 -16.51
C PRO A 23 -6.17 11.83 -16.56
N GLU A 24 -5.37 11.24 -17.43
CA GLU A 24 -5.22 9.78 -17.54
C GLU A 24 -4.55 9.21 -16.28
N HIS A 25 -3.48 9.85 -15.78
CA HIS A 25 -2.83 9.48 -14.52
C HIS A 25 -3.81 9.56 -13.34
N LEU A 26 -4.60 10.63 -13.28
CA LEU A 26 -5.66 10.77 -12.28
C LEU A 26 -6.69 9.63 -12.39
N PHE A 27 -7.14 9.29 -13.60
CA PHE A 27 -8.14 8.25 -13.82
C PHE A 27 -7.64 6.89 -13.32
N TRP A 28 -6.42 6.48 -13.69
CA TRP A 28 -5.88 5.19 -13.27
C TRP A 28 -5.59 5.12 -11.77
N ASP A 29 -5.09 6.21 -11.18
CA ASP A 29 -4.88 6.29 -9.73
C ASP A 29 -6.21 6.22 -8.97
N CYS A 30 -7.24 6.94 -9.41
CA CYS A 30 -8.57 6.91 -8.79
C CYS A 30 -9.24 5.54 -8.96
N ALA A 31 -9.16 4.92 -10.14
CA ALA A 31 -9.72 3.60 -10.39
C ALA A 31 -9.04 2.53 -9.51
N SER A 32 -7.71 2.54 -9.45
CA SER A 32 -6.92 1.63 -8.62
C SER A 32 -7.21 1.84 -7.14
N PHE A 33 -7.21 3.09 -6.67
CA PHE A 33 -7.50 3.43 -5.28
C PHE A 33 -8.91 2.99 -4.85
N SER A 34 -9.90 3.28 -5.68
CA SER A 34 -11.29 2.91 -5.39
C SER A 34 -11.48 1.40 -5.41
N GLY A 35 -10.96 0.71 -6.42
CA GLY A 35 -11.04 -0.76 -6.52
C GLY A 35 -10.36 -1.46 -5.34
N LEU A 36 -9.14 -1.05 -5.00
CA LEU A 36 -8.40 -1.60 -3.87
C LEU A 36 -9.05 -1.23 -2.52
N GLY A 37 -9.60 -0.02 -2.39
CA GLY A 37 -10.36 0.39 -1.22
C GLY A 37 -11.58 -0.49 -0.98
N ILE A 38 -12.39 -0.74 -2.02
CA ILE A 38 -13.54 -1.65 -1.97
C ILE A 38 -13.10 -3.07 -1.60
N LEU A 39 -12.02 -3.58 -2.21
CA LEU A 39 -11.46 -4.89 -1.86
C LEU A 39 -11.01 -4.94 -0.41
N CYS A 40 -10.34 -3.90 0.10
CA CYS A 40 -9.99 -3.80 1.52
C CYS A 40 -11.22 -3.90 2.42
N GLU A 41 -12.28 -3.14 2.10
CA GLU A 41 -13.54 -3.19 2.86
C GLU A 41 -14.15 -4.59 2.82
N CYS A 42 -14.33 -5.16 1.63
CA CYS A 42 -14.86 -6.51 1.47
C CYS A 42 -14.03 -7.54 2.27
N CYS A 43 -12.71 -7.42 2.21
CA CYS A 43 -11.84 -8.32 2.94
C CYS A 43 -11.92 -8.16 4.46
N LEU A 44 -11.93 -6.96 4.97
CA LEU A 44 -11.90 -6.71 6.42
C LEU A 44 -13.25 -6.91 7.09
N PHE A 45 -14.36 -6.76 6.34
CA PHE A 45 -15.72 -6.88 6.88
C PHE A 45 -16.37 -8.24 6.66
N ASP A 46 -15.85 -9.10 5.78
CA ASP A 46 -16.36 -10.46 5.62
C ASP A 46 -16.01 -11.31 6.85
N SER A 47 -16.91 -11.27 7.83
CA SER A 47 -16.76 -11.99 9.10
C SER A 47 -16.74 -13.50 8.96
N ARG A 48 -17.28 -14.06 7.86
CA ARG A 48 -17.35 -15.51 7.63
C ARG A 48 -16.01 -16.08 7.14
N ARG A 49 -15.25 -15.27 6.41
CA ARG A 49 -13.99 -15.68 5.77
C ARG A 49 -12.75 -15.15 6.47
N THR A 50 -12.90 -14.26 7.50
CA THR A 50 -11.74 -13.68 8.17
C THR A 50 -11.28 -14.58 9.32
N PRO A 51 -9.98 -14.95 9.38
CA PRO A 51 -9.45 -15.72 10.52
C PRO A 51 -9.76 -15.02 11.84
N ALA A 52 -9.98 -15.81 12.88
CA ALA A 52 -10.29 -15.25 14.20
C ALA A 52 -9.21 -14.29 14.72
N THR A 53 -7.95 -14.45 14.24
CA THR A 53 -6.80 -13.57 14.52
C THR A 53 -6.89 -12.22 13.82
N CYS A 54 -7.55 -12.15 12.65
CA CYS A 54 -7.71 -10.92 11.86
C CYS A 54 -9.16 -10.40 11.85
N ARG A 55 -10.07 -11.01 12.61
CA ARG A 55 -11.46 -10.55 12.68
C ARG A 55 -11.53 -9.16 13.33
N LEU A 56 -11.83 -8.16 12.49
CA LEU A 56 -12.03 -6.79 12.94
C LEU A 56 -13.52 -6.47 12.98
N SER A 57 -13.96 -5.74 14.01
CA SER A 57 -15.28 -5.09 13.94
C SER A 57 -15.25 -4.06 12.82
N TRP A 58 -16.38 -3.71 12.24
CA TRP A 58 -16.47 -2.71 11.17
C TRP A 58 -15.64 -1.45 11.48
N ARG A 59 -15.84 -0.86 12.63
CA ARG A 59 -15.06 0.33 13.06
C ARG A 59 -13.56 0.10 13.00
N ARG A 60 -13.07 -1.07 13.41
CA ARG A 60 -11.63 -1.37 13.38
C ARG A 60 -11.12 -1.60 11.96
N GLY A 61 -11.90 -2.26 11.10
CA GLY A 61 -11.56 -2.44 9.69
C GLY A 61 -11.38 -1.10 8.98
N THR A 62 -12.33 -0.19 9.18
CA THR A 62 -12.24 1.19 8.65
C THR A 62 -10.96 1.90 9.15
N TRP A 63 -10.64 1.79 10.45
CA TRP A 63 -9.42 2.39 10.99
C TRP A 63 -8.14 1.76 10.41
N VAL A 64 -8.14 0.48 10.07
CA VAL A 64 -6.99 -0.16 9.40
C VAL A 64 -6.78 0.42 8.00
N ILE A 65 -7.85 0.65 7.23
CA ILE A 65 -7.76 1.29 5.91
C ILE A 65 -7.27 2.72 6.05
N ILE A 66 -7.86 3.51 6.94
CA ILE A 66 -7.43 4.90 7.19
C ILE A 66 -5.96 4.95 7.63
N ALA A 67 -5.55 4.06 8.54
CA ALA A 67 -4.16 3.96 8.97
C ALA A 67 -3.24 3.58 7.79
N GLY A 68 -3.66 2.65 6.92
CA GLY A 68 -2.93 2.25 5.72
C GLY A 68 -2.68 3.45 4.80
N ILE A 69 -3.71 4.25 4.56
CA ILE A 69 -3.61 5.47 3.75
C ILE A 69 -2.70 6.49 4.44
N ALA A 70 -2.91 6.78 5.73
CA ALA A 70 -2.11 7.78 6.44
C ALA A 70 -0.63 7.38 6.53
N VAL A 71 -0.33 6.13 6.88
CA VAL A 71 1.04 5.62 6.96
C VAL A 71 1.70 5.64 5.58
N SER A 72 0.97 5.27 4.51
CA SER A 72 1.52 5.32 3.15
C SER A 72 1.85 6.74 2.72
N ILE A 73 0.98 7.72 2.97
CA ILE A 73 1.25 9.13 2.69
C ILE A 73 2.54 9.58 3.39
N CYS A 74 2.68 9.26 4.67
CA CYS A 74 3.88 9.65 5.44
C CYS A 74 5.15 8.95 4.92
N LEU A 75 5.11 7.63 4.71
CA LEU A 75 6.29 6.88 4.27
C LEU A 75 6.69 7.20 2.83
N VAL A 76 5.71 7.38 1.93
CA VAL A 76 5.98 7.80 0.54
C VAL A 76 6.59 9.21 0.52
N ALA A 77 6.00 10.16 1.26
CA ALA A 77 6.54 11.51 1.33
C ALA A 77 7.96 11.51 1.89
N ALA A 78 8.22 10.78 2.99
CA ALA A 78 9.55 10.64 3.57
C ALA A 78 10.51 9.93 2.59
N GLY A 79 10.10 8.82 1.99
CA GLY A 79 10.88 8.07 1.02
C GLY A 79 11.33 8.94 -0.15
N VAL A 80 10.41 9.65 -0.78
CA VAL A 80 10.72 10.58 -1.88
C VAL A 80 11.60 11.72 -1.39
N HIS A 81 11.32 12.27 -0.22
CA HIS A 81 12.09 13.39 0.31
C HIS A 81 13.56 13.02 0.59
N PHE A 82 13.81 11.87 1.22
CA PHE A 82 15.17 11.49 1.65
C PHE A 82 15.93 10.69 0.59
N PHE A 83 15.27 9.82 -0.18
CA PHE A 83 15.94 8.88 -1.09
C PHE A 83 15.84 9.24 -2.57
N ALA A 84 15.08 10.29 -2.92
CA ALA A 84 15.01 10.80 -4.29
C ALA A 84 15.32 12.31 -4.34
N PRO A 85 16.54 12.75 -3.95
CA PRO A 85 16.85 14.18 -3.84
C PRO A 85 16.78 14.93 -5.19
N GLY A 86 16.96 14.24 -6.30
CA GLY A 86 16.83 14.81 -7.66
C GLY A 86 15.38 15.11 -8.08
N ILE A 87 14.38 14.63 -7.35
CA ILE A 87 12.98 14.87 -7.68
C ILE A 87 12.50 16.16 -7.01
N GLU A 88 12.33 17.22 -7.81
CA GLU A 88 11.81 18.51 -7.33
C GLU A 88 10.31 18.44 -7.02
N THR A 89 9.53 17.74 -7.85
CA THR A 89 8.07 17.67 -7.68
C THR A 89 7.60 16.23 -7.78
N TYR A 90 6.97 15.73 -6.72
CA TYR A 90 6.27 14.45 -6.68
C TYR A 90 4.75 14.70 -6.75
N ARG A 91 4.05 13.86 -7.52
CA ARG A 91 2.58 13.88 -7.67
C ARG A 91 2.07 12.45 -7.92
N GLY A 92 0.94 12.12 -7.34
CA GLY A 92 0.23 10.87 -7.61
C GLY A 92 -0.06 10.04 -6.38
N LEU A 93 -1.11 9.24 -6.49
CA LEU A 93 -1.63 8.38 -5.44
C LEU A 93 -1.09 6.93 -5.53
N SER A 94 -0.30 6.64 -6.57
CA SER A 94 0.16 5.28 -6.91
C SER A 94 0.88 4.57 -5.77
N GLY A 95 1.70 5.28 -4.98
CA GLY A 95 2.34 4.71 -3.79
C GLY A 95 1.32 4.24 -2.73
N THR A 96 0.25 5.00 -2.54
CA THR A 96 -0.86 4.61 -1.66
C THR A 96 -1.67 3.44 -2.23
N CYS A 97 -1.86 3.38 -3.55
CA CYS A 97 -2.47 2.22 -4.22
C CYS A 97 -1.64 0.95 -3.97
N VAL A 98 -0.31 1.03 -4.08
CA VAL A 98 0.59 -0.10 -3.76
C VAL A 98 0.46 -0.50 -2.29
N ALA A 99 0.29 0.45 -1.36
CA ALA A 99 0.08 0.13 0.06
C ALA A 99 -1.24 -0.63 0.29
N LEU A 100 -2.33 -0.19 -0.33
CA LEU A 100 -3.62 -0.89 -0.26
C LEU A 100 -3.54 -2.27 -0.91
N PHE A 101 -2.84 -2.40 -2.05
CA PHE A 101 -2.61 -3.70 -2.69
C PHE A 101 -1.87 -4.65 -1.75
N ALA A 102 -0.75 -4.23 -1.16
CA ALA A 102 0.03 -5.05 -0.24
C ALA A 102 -0.77 -5.44 1.01
N LEU A 103 -1.63 -4.54 1.51
CA LEU A 103 -2.53 -4.80 2.62
C LEU A 103 -3.57 -5.88 2.27
N VAL A 104 -4.26 -5.73 1.13
CA VAL A 104 -5.27 -6.70 0.64
C VAL A 104 -4.64 -8.06 0.41
N ASP A 105 -3.56 -8.10 -0.34
CA ASP A 105 -2.89 -9.34 -0.71
C ASP A 105 -2.37 -10.08 0.53
N GLY A 106 -1.76 -9.36 1.46
CA GLY A 106 -1.34 -9.92 2.74
C GLY A 106 -2.51 -10.47 3.59
N ILE A 107 -3.69 -9.84 3.55
CA ILE A 107 -4.90 -10.38 4.18
C ILE A 107 -5.31 -11.70 3.52
N TYR A 108 -5.27 -11.78 2.17
CA TYR A 108 -5.59 -13.02 1.45
C TYR A 108 -4.60 -14.13 1.77
N ILE A 109 -3.30 -13.85 1.82
CA ILE A 109 -2.26 -14.82 2.21
C ILE A 109 -2.54 -15.37 3.61
N LEU A 110 -2.78 -14.49 4.60
CA LEU A 110 -3.06 -14.91 5.97
C LEU A 110 -4.34 -15.74 6.07
N ARG A 111 -5.39 -15.38 5.32
CA ARG A 111 -6.65 -16.14 5.29
C ARG A 111 -6.47 -17.50 4.68
N ALA A 112 -5.95 -17.56 3.47
CA ALA A 112 -5.79 -18.79 2.72
C ALA A 112 -4.88 -19.78 3.46
N SER A 113 -3.80 -19.28 4.07
CA SER A 113 -2.90 -20.07 4.90
C SER A 113 -3.60 -20.69 6.12
N THR A 114 -4.44 -19.91 6.82
CA THR A 114 -5.17 -20.41 7.99
C THR A 114 -6.35 -21.34 7.65
N GLN A 115 -6.93 -21.17 6.47
CA GLN A 115 -8.06 -21.99 5.98
C GLN A 115 -7.60 -23.20 5.16
N GLN A 116 -6.30 -23.37 4.94
CA GLN A 116 -5.71 -24.41 4.09
C GLN A 116 -6.24 -24.34 2.64
N ASP A 117 -6.64 -23.15 2.17
CA ASP A 117 -7.08 -22.89 0.81
C ASP A 117 -5.87 -22.68 -0.09
N THR A 118 -5.38 -23.77 -0.66
CA THR A 118 -4.15 -23.76 -1.48
C THR A 118 -4.32 -22.98 -2.78
N MET A 119 -5.53 -22.92 -3.36
CA MET A 119 -5.78 -22.18 -4.59
C MET A 119 -5.71 -20.68 -4.36
N THR A 120 -6.43 -20.17 -3.35
CA THR A 120 -6.37 -18.75 -2.98
C THR A 120 -4.98 -18.36 -2.51
N LEU A 121 -4.28 -19.23 -1.75
CA LEU A 121 -2.91 -18.97 -1.31
C LEU A 121 -1.96 -18.86 -2.52
N GLY A 122 -2.05 -19.78 -3.48
CA GLY A 122 -1.24 -19.75 -4.69
C GLY A 122 -1.47 -18.48 -5.50
N ALA A 123 -2.73 -18.08 -5.69
CA ALA A 123 -3.07 -16.83 -6.39
C ALA A 123 -2.49 -15.60 -5.67
N ALA A 124 -2.66 -15.49 -4.36
CA ALA A 124 -2.13 -14.36 -3.58
C ALA A 124 -0.60 -14.32 -3.60
N LEU A 125 0.09 -15.44 -3.44
CA LEU A 125 1.56 -15.50 -3.56
C LEU A 125 2.04 -15.10 -4.96
N THR A 126 1.28 -15.44 -6.01
CA THR A 126 1.58 -15.00 -7.38
C THR A 126 1.43 -13.49 -7.51
N CYS A 127 0.38 -12.89 -6.93
CA CYS A 127 0.19 -11.45 -6.92
C CYS A 127 1.31 -10.73 -6.13
N ALA A 128 1.71 -11.25 -4.96
CA ALA A 128 2.85 -10.73 -4.19
C ALA A 128 4.15 -10.81 -4.99
N GLY A 129 4.40 -11.94 -5.66
CA GLY A 129 5.56 -12.13 -6.53
C GLY A 129 5.58 -11.17 -7.72
N ALA A 130 4.43 -10.96 -8.36
CA ALA A 130 4.28 -10.00 -9.45
C ALA A 130 4.53 -8.56 -8.99
N LEU A 131 4.03 -8.17 -7.82
CA LEU A 131 4.35 -6.87 -7.22
C LEU A 131 5.84 -6.75 -6.94
N GLY A 132 6.46 -7.76 -6.33
CA GLY A 132 7.90 -7.77 -6.05
C GLY A 132 8.74 -7.63 -7.34
N ALA A 133 8.40 -8.38 -8.37
CA ALA A 133 9.06 -8.30 -9.69
C ALA A 133 8.89 -6.90 -10.32
N LYS A 134 7.67 -6.33 -10.25
CA LYS A 134 7.42 -4.95 -10.70
C LYS A 134 8.31 -3.94 -9.98
N LEU A 135 8.37 -4.00 -8.65
CA LEU A 135 9.18 -3.08 -7.85
C LEU A 135 10.68 -3.23 -8.16
N ALA A 136 11.16 -4.46 -8.32
CA ALA A 136 12.56 -4.73 -8.68
C ALA A 136 12.89 -4.20 -10.09
N PHE A 137 11.99 -4.42 -11.05
CA PHE A 137 12.13 -3.88 -12.41
C PHE A 137 12.19 -2.35 -12.40
N GLU A 138 11.25 -1.68 -11.74
CA GLU A 138 11.21 -0.21 -11.66
C GLU A 138 12.46 0.36 -10.96
N ALA A 139 12.92 -0.32 -9.90
CA ALA A 139 14.12 0.10 -9.18
C ALA A 139 15.40 -0.05 -10.01
N SER A 140 15.49 -1.10 -10.82
CA SER A 140 16.68 -1.38 -11.64
C SER A 140 16.72 -0.58 -12.96
N THR A 141 15.57 -0.38 -13.60
CA THR A 141 15.49 0.24 -14.92
C THR A 141 15.11 1.71 -14.89
N GLN A 142 14.51 2.18 -13.79
CA GLN A 142 13.91 3.51 -13.67
C GLN A 142 12.79 3.74 -14.70
N GLN A 143 12.16 2.66 -15.19
CA GLN A 143 11.09 2.68 -16.19
C GLN A 143 9.80 2.11 -15.57
N THR A 144 8.65 2.58 -16.04
CA THR A 144 7.34 2.02 -15.68
C THR A 144 7.07 0.75 -16.48
N LEU A 145 6.49 -0.26 -15.85
CA LEU A 145 6.13 -1.51 -16.53
C LEU A 145 4.92 -1.33 -17.46
N PHE A 146 4.03 -0.41 -17.14
CA PHE A 146 2.72 -0.26 -17.82
C PHE A 146 2.56 1.06 -18.55
N ASP A 147 3.57 1.91 -18.57
CA ASP A 147 3.48 3.22 -19.18
C ASP A 147 4.52 3.39 -20.28
N SER A 148 4.10 3.11 -21.52
CA SER A 148 4.93 3.17 -22.73
C SER A 148 5.06 4.57 -23.33
N THR A 149 4.65 5.63 -22.65
CA THR A 149 4.61 6.96 -23.23
C THR A 149 6.01 7.60 -23.27
N ALA A 150 6.71 7.29 -24.32
CA ALA A 150 7.83 8.10 -24.80
C ALA A 150 7.35 9.56 -24.96
N GLY A 151 7.89 10.47 -24.15
CA GLY A 151 7.56 11.90 -24.21
C GLY A 151 6.82 12.49 -23.01
N ARG A 152 6.58 11.74 -21.93
CA ARG A 152 5.96 12.31 -20.73
C ARG A 152 6.93 13.14 -19.90
N LEU A 153 6.42 14.28 -19.41
CA LEU A 153 7.14 15.26 -18.59
C LEU A 153 7.35 14.82 -17.14
N TYR A 154 7.10 13.55 -16.78
CA TYR A 154 7.27 13.08 -15.41
C TYR A 154 8.14 11.82 -15.30
N VAL A 155 8.91 11.76 -14.25
CA VAL A 155 9.83 10.67 -13.94
C VAL A 155 9.17 9.73 -12.95
N LEU A 156 9.29 8.42 -13.22
CA LEU A 156 8.92 7.39 -12.24
C LEU A 156 9.76 7.57 -10.97
N VAL A 157 9.11 7.37 -9.82
CA VAL A 157 9.77 7.43 -8.51
C VAL A 157 9.61 6.07 -7.82
N PRO A 158 10.48 5.06 -8.12
CA PRO A 158 10.33 3.69 -7.59
C PRO A 158 10.25 3.63 -6.07
N ILE A 159 10.96 4.54 -5.38
CA ILE A 159 10.93 4.62 -3.91
C ILE A 159 9.53 4.90 -3.37
N ALA A 160 8.66 5.57 -4.13
CA ALA A 160 7.28 5.81 -3.72
C ALA A 160 6.49 4.50 -3.65
N HIS A 161 6.68 3.60 -4.62
CA HIS A 161 6.03 2.30 -4.64
C HIS A 161 6.60 1.36 -3.56
N ILE A 162 7.92 1.36 -3.36
CA ILE A 162 8.57 0.57 -2.30
C ILE A 162 8.10 1.03 -0.91
N ALA A 163 8.06 2.34 -0.67
CA ALA A 163 7.56 2.91 0.58
C ALA A 163 6.07 2.59 0.79
N GLY A 164 5.27 2.61 -0.28
CA GLY A 164 3.87 2.19 -0.26
C GLY A 164 3.72 0.73 0.14
N ALA A 165 4.44 -0.19 -0.49
CA ALA A 165 4.42 -1.61 -0.14
C ALA A 165 4.80 -1.84 1.33
N ALA A 166 5.87 -1.20 1.80
CA ALA A 166 6.29 -1.26 3.19
C ALA A 166 5.18 -0.76 4.15
N ALA A 167 4.50 0.34 3.80
CA ALA A 167 3.38 0.86 4.59
C ALA A 167 2.24 -0.15 4.74
N GLY A 168 1.82 -0.79 3.65
CA GLY A 168 0.78 -1.82 3.67
C GLY A 168 1.15 -3.01 4.56
N ILE A 169 2.39 -3.50 4.45
CA ILE A 169 2.91 -4.60 5.27
C ILE A 169 2.97 -4.22 6.75
N ILE A 170 3.46 -3.02 7.09
CA ILE A 170 3.53 -2.53 8.47
C ILE A 170 2.13 -2.46 9.08
N VAL A 171 1.16 -1.89 8.37
CA VAL A 171 -0.21 -1.77 8.87
C VAL A 171 -0.85 -3.14 9.06
N LEU A 172 -0.64 -4.07 8.12
CA LEU A 172 -1.08 -5.46 8.27
C LEU A 172 -0.50 -6.11 9.52
N TRP A 173 0.81 -5.99 9.72
CA TRP A 173 1.49 -6.54 10.89
C TRP A 173 0.97 -5.97 12.20
N LEU A 174 0.76 -4.64 12.27
CA LEU A 174 0.19 -3.98 13.44
C LEU A 174 -1.27 -4.39 13.71
N ALA A 175 -2.06 -4.62 12.65
CA ALA A 175 -3.45 -5.02 12.76
C ALA A 175 -3.63 -6.47 13.21
N CYS A 176 -2.75 -7.38 12.73
CA CYS A 176 -2.87 -8.82 12.94
C CYS A 176 -1.87 -9.37 13.98
N GLY A 177 -0.65 -8.82 14.05
CA GLY A 177 0.46 -9.35 14.86
C GLY A 177 0.24 -9.26 16.36
N LYS A 178 -0.32 -8.17 16.87
CA LYS A 178 -0.55 -7.99 18.31
C LYS A 178 -1.49 -9.04 18.93
N ARG A 179 -2.42 -9.59 18.17
CA ARG A 179 -3.40 -10.58 18.66
C ARG A 179 -2.87 -12.01 18.69
N GLY A 180 -1.92 -12.34 17.83
CA GLY A 180 -1.24 -13.63 17.88
C GLY A 180 -0.48 -13.79 19.20
N LEU A 181 0.22 -12.75 19.63
CA LEU A 181 0.96 -12.71 20.87
C LEU A 181 0.06 -12.76 22.13
N GLU A 182 -1.06 -12.03 22.13
CA GLU A 182 -2.00 -12.05 23.25
C GLU A 182 -2.65 -13.44 23.45
N ARG A 183 -2.98 -14.15 22.37
CA ARG A 183 -3.55 -15.51 22.45
C ARG A 183 -2.53 -16.56 22.88
N GLN A 184 -1.27 -16.45 22.46
CA GLN A 184 -0.20 -17.33 22.95
C GLN A 184 0.02 -17.18 24.45
N ASN A 185 0.03 -15.94 24.95
CA ASN A 185 0.17 -15.69 26.39
C ASN A 185 -1.00 -16.24 27.22
N ILE A 186 -2.24 -16.18 26.69
CA ILE A 186 -3.41 -16.76 27.36
C ILE A 186 -3.40 -18.30 27.34
N SER A 187 -2.83 -18.89 26.27
CA SER A 187 -2.69 -20.35 26.14
C SER A 187 -1.59 -20.92 27.03
N LEU A 188 -0.55 -20.15 27.31
CA LEU A 188 0.57 -20.55 28.18
C LEU A 188 0.24 -20.32 29.68
N ALA A 189 -0.81 -19.55 29.98
CA ALA A 189 -1.27 -19.26 31.35
C ALA A 189 -2.35 -20.21 31.84
N LYS A 190 -2.75 -21.21 31.04
CA LYS A 190 -3.67 -22.29 31.39
C LYS A 190 -2.97 -23.62 31.47
#